data_9c3e61114145f60b826c94f081ed1918
#
_entry.id   9c3e61114145f60b826c94f081ed1918
#
_cell.length_a   1.000
_cell.length_b   1.000
_cell.length_c   1.000
_cell.angle_alpha   90.00
_cell.angle_beta   90.00
_cell.angle_gamma   90.00
#
_symmetry.space_group_name_H-M   'P 1'
#
loop_
_entity.id
_entity.type
_entity.pdbx_description
1 polymer ?
#
loop_
_entity_poly.entity_id
_entity_poly.type
_entity_poly.pdbx_seq_one_letter_code
_entity_poly.pdbx_strand_id
1 'polypeptide(L)'
;MSGRMVANQSNHDLNMLNINQKILSLAAGRLNDAINRDSLVIGTPTNLLAYDVENNSDLFYKDVADGANTVTIGRLGVGTRPLAIVGGNCSLQGFDYEGNDPFWTVTGDNVTSLVLTDYSKNGKNELIVGSEDYEIRVFADDEIITEITETEAVTNLTAVQDGRFGYALANGTVGVYEKTTRWWRIKSKNQATSIFSFDLDGDGMKELITGWSSGKLDARNDKSGEVVFKVCL
;
A
#
# COMPACT_ATOMS: atom_id res chain seq x y z
N MET A 1 4.70 -8.79 24.13
CA MET A 1 4.45 -7.65 25.05
C MET A 1 5.15 -6.44 24.49
N SER A 2 4.41 -5.45 24.01
CA SER A 2 4.97 -4.18 23.57
C SER A 2 5.46 -3.41 24.80
N GLY A 3 6.76 -3.13 24.88
CA GLY A 3 7.31 -2.26 25.90
C GLY A 3 7.15 -0.81 25.46
N ARG A 4 6.48 -0.01 26.24
CA ARG A 4 6.33 1.43 26.02
C ARG A 4 7.34 2.20 26.81
N MET A 5 7.97 3.17 26.20
CA MET A 5 8.71 4.18 26.92
C MET A 5 8.23 5.56 26.49
N VAL A 6 7.83 6.36 27.47
CA VAL A 6 7.68 7.81 27.31
C VAL A 6 9.04 8.41 27.62
N ALA A 7 9.70 8.94 26.64
CA ALA A 7 10.98 9.60 26.82
C ALA A 7 10.81 11.12 26.68
N ASN A 8 10.83 11.74 27.79
CA ASN A 8 11.32 13.09 28.05
C ASN A 8 10.55 14.32 27.56
N GLN A 9 10.10 15.04 28.53
CA GLN A 9 9.60 16.41 28.49
C GLN A 9 10.71 17.41 28.12
N SER A 10 10.87 17.65 26.84
CA SER A 10 11.43 18.90 26.35
C SER A 10 10.68 19.31 25.10
N ASN A 11 9.63 20.07 25.25
CA ASN A 11 8.81 20.74 24.23
C ASN A 11 8.24 19.90 23.05
N HIS A 12 8.52 18.60 22.98
CA HIS A 12 7.88 17.61 22.12
C HIS A 12 7.81 16.30 22.90
N ASP A 13 6.62 15.86 23.24
CA ASP A 13 6.40 14.54 23.81
C ASP A 13 6.78 13.48 22.74
N LEU A 14 7.85 12.73 22.98
CA LEU A 14 8.27 11.64 22.12
C LEU A 14 7.71 10.33 22.66
N ASN A 15 6.77 9.75 21.96
CA ASN A 15 6.25 8.43 22.27
C ASN A 15 7.10 7.36 21.58
N MET A 16 7.52 6.35 22.31
CA MET A 16 8.29 5.23 21.78
C MET A 16 7.48 3.93 21.94
N LEU A 17 7.23 3.26 20.81
CA LEU A 17 6.58 1.96 20.75
C LEU A 17 7.61 0.90 20.42
N ASN A 18 7.87 -0.03 21.34
CA ASN A 18 8.78 -1.15 21.12
C ASN A 18 8.03 -2.37 20.57
N ILE A 19 8.47 -2.86 19.43
CA ILE A 19 7.96 -4.09 18.80
C ILE A 19 9.08 -5.12 18.80
N ASN A 20 8.81 -6.29 19.41
CA ASN A 20 9.81 -7.35 19.57
C ASN A 20 10.00 -8.20 18.31
N GLN A 21 9.54 -7.72 17.16
CA GLN A 21 9.62 -8.40 15.88
C GLN A 21 10.10 -7.43 14.80
N LYS A 22 10.59 -7.95 13.69
CA LYS A 22 10.89 -7.15 12.51
C LYS A 22 9.60 -6.51 11.98
N ILE A 23 9.61 -5.21 11.77
CA ILE A 23 8.54 -4.51 11.08
C ILE A 23 8.72 -4.76 9.58
N LEU A 24 7.69 -5.30 8.93
CA LEU A 24 7.67 -5.54 7.49
C LEU A 24 6.97 -4.42 6.74
N SER A 25 5.88 -3.91 7.32
CA SER A 25 5.04 -2.91 6.67
C SER A 25 4.42 -1.93 7.68
N LEU A 26 4.14 -0.73 7.20
CA LEU A 26 3.51 0.34 7.96
C LEU A 26 2.44 1.00 7.10
N ALA A 27 1.31 1.32 7.70
CA ALA A 27 0.31 2.19 7.11
C ALA A 27 -0.26 3.15 8.16
N ALA A 28 -0.62 4.34 7.75
CA ALA A 28 -1.34 5.30 8.57
C ALA A 28 -2.60 5.74 7.81
N GLY A 29 -3.71 5.85 8.53
CA GLY A 29 -4.96 6.25 7.94
C GLY A 29 -6.11 6.15 8.93
N ARG A 30 -7.25 6.66 8.49
CA ARG A 30 -8.47 6.65 9.30
C ARG A 30 -9.10 5.26 9.29
N LEU A 31 -9.03 4.57 10.42
CA LEU A 31 -9.63 3.26 10.62
C LEU A 31 -11.03 3.34 11.27
N ASN A 32 -11.34 4.46 11.95
CA ASN A 32 -12.64 4.70 12.57
C ASN A 32 -13.20 6.04 12.09
N ASP A 33 -14.40 6.04 11.49
CA ASP A 33 -15.04 7.26 10.98
C ASP A 33 -15.53 8.21 12.07
N ALA A 34 -15.82 7.67 13.26
CA ALA A 34 -16.26 8.48 14.40
C ALA A 34 -15.11 9.32 15.00
N ILE A 35 -13.87 8.98 14.68
CA ILE A 35 -12.66 9.62 15.22
C ILE A 35 -11.94 10.33 14.09
N ASN A 36 -11.79 11.64 14.18
CA ASN A 36 -11.14 12.45 13.16
C ASN A 36 -9.59 12.47 13.31
N ARG A 37 -9.00 11.28 13.37
CA ARG A 37 -7.55 11.10 13.39
C ARG A 37 -7.15 9.76 12.79
N ASP A 38 -5.90 9.67 12.35
CA ASP A 38 -5.34 8.47 11.79
C ASP A 38 -4.88 7.50 12.87
N SER A 39 -4.97 6.23 12.56
CA SER A 39 -4.37 5.12 13.32
C SER A 39 -3.10 4.66 12.61
N LEU A 40 -2.12 4.19 13.38
CA LEU A 40 -0.92 3.55 12.87
C LEU A 40 -1.14 2.04 12.84
N VAL A 41 -0.94 1.43 11.67
CA VAL A 41 -0.99 -0.03 11.53
C VAL A 41 0.39 -0.55 11.19
N ILE A 42 0.82 -1.57 11.92
CA ILE A 42 2.17 -2.15 11.86
C ILE A 42 2.06 -3.63 11.57
N GLY A 43 2.64 -4.06 10.46
CA GLY A 43 2.73 -5.45 10.06
C GLY A 43 4.08 -6.07 10.41
N THR A 44 4.04 -7.28 10.96
CA THR A 44 5.20 -8.11 11.30
C THR A 44 5.09 -9.48 10.63
N PRO A 45 6.09 -10.37 10.74
CA PRO A 45 6.00 -11.72 10.17
C PRO A 45 4.84 -12.57 10.69
N THR A 46 4.27 -12.26 11.85
CA THR A 46 3.22 -13.08 12.47
C THR A 46 2.06 -12.28 13.04
N ASN A 47 2.17 -10.96 13.09
CA ASN A 47 1.18 -10.14 13.80
C ASN A 47 0.86 -8.84 13.06
N LEU A 48 -0.35 -8.34 13.30
CA LEU A 48 -0.82 -7.02 12.95
C LEU A 48 -1.17 -6.24 14.20
N LEU A 49 -0.57 -5.07 14.38
CA LEU A 49 -0.90 -4.13 15.44
C LEU A 49 -1.55 -2.89 14.84
N ALA A 50 -2.75 -2.55 15.31
CA ALA A 50 -3.32 -1.22 15.11
C ALA A 50 -3.20 -0.40 16.39
N TYR A 51 -2.72 0.83 16.25
CA TYR A 51 -2.28 1.65 17.37
C TYR A 51 -2.80 3.08 17.27
N ASP A 52 -3.36 3.56 18.37
CA ASP A 52 -3.73 4.96 18.56
C ASP A 52 -2.54 5.72 19.13
N VAL A 53 -1.88 6.50 18.29
CA VAL A 53 -0.66 7.24 18.65
C VAL A 53 -0.95 8.32 19.68
N GLU A 54 -2.10 9.02 19.60
CA GLU A 54 -2.45 10.11 20.50
C GLU A 54 -2.73 9.61 21.92
N ASN A 55 -3.52 8.54 22.03
CA ASN A 55 -3.84 7.95 23.34
C ASN A 55 -2.78 6.96 23.82
N ASN A 56 -1.75 6.71 23.03
CA ASN A 56 -0.67 5.76 23.32
C ASN A 56 -1.24 4.38 23.71
N SER A 57 -2.19 3.85 22.92
CA SER A 57 -2.91 2.61 23.21
C SER A 57 -3.08 1.73 21.98
N ASP A 58 -3.08 0.41 22.22
CA ASP A 58 -3.40 -0.55 21.18
C ASP A 58 -4.91 -0.48 20.90
N LEU A 59 -5.28 -0.42 19.63
CA LEU A 59 -6.66 -0.63 19.19
C LEU A 59 -6.95 -2.12 19.16
N PHE A 60 -6.09 -2.85 18.45
CA PHE A 60 -6.09 -4.31 18.46
C PHE A 60 -4.69 -4.85 18.16
N TYR A 61 -4.48 -6.10 18.56
CA TYR A 61 -3.30 -6.90 18.23
C TYR A 61 -3.77 -8.27 17.75
N LYS A 62 -3.49 -8.63 16.51
CA LYS A 62 -3.98 -9.85 15.86
C LYS A 62 -2.84 -10.73 15.38
N ASP A 63 -3.01 -12.03 15.54
CA ASP A 63 -2.16 -13.00 14.87
C ASP A 63 -2.56 -13.11 13.39
N VAL A 64 -1.57 -13.03 12.49
CA VAL A 64 -1.72 -13.23 11.07
C VAL A 64 -0.74 -14.31 10.64
N ALA A 65 -1.25 -15.52 10.48
CA ALA A 65 -0.41 -16.72 10.26
C ALA A 65 0.45 -16.63 9.00
N ASP A 66 -0.07 -15.97 7.96
CA ASP A 66 0.62 -15.76 6.68
C ASP A 66 1.55 -14.55 6.67
N GLY A 67 1.67 -13.84 7.79
CA GLY A 67 2.45 -12.61 7.89
C GLY A 67 1.74 -11.38 7.37
N ALA A 68 2.31 -10.21 7.67
CA ALA A 68 1.85 -8.91 7.22
C ALA A 68 2.94 -8.23 6.36
N ASN A 69 3.17 -8.78 5.15
CA ASN A 69 4.20 -8.32 4.22
C ASN A 69 3.93 -6.90 3.73
N THR A 70 2.66 -6.60 3.53
CA THR A 70 2.19 -5.26 3.14
C THR A 70 0.86 -4.94 3.80
N VAL A 71 0.62 -3.68 4.09
CA VAL A 71 -0.60 -3.18 4.74
C VAL A 71 -1.09 -1.92 4.04
N THR A 72 -2.41 -1.82 3.87
CA THR A 72 -3.08 -0.58 3.44
C THR A 72 -4.30 -0.32 4.32
N ILE A 73 -4.76 0.93 4.39
CA ILE A 73 -5.95 1.32 5.15
C ILE A 73 -6.93 2.03 4.23
N GLY A 74 -8.18 1.61 4.27
CA GLY A 74 -9.25 2.28 3.53
C GLY A 74 -10.52 1.47 3.43
N ARG A 75 -11.45 1.95 2.63
CA ARG A 75 -12.73 1.27 2.37
C ARG A 75 -12.61 0.40 1.15
N LEU A 76 -13.05 -0.85 1.27
CA LEU A 76 -13.13 -1.79 0.16
C LEU A 76 -14.61 -1.95 -0.24
N GLY A 77 -14.89 -1.76 -1.52
CA GLY A 77 -16.19 -2.02 -2.11
C GLY A 77 -17.33 -1.23 -1.50
N VAL A 78 -18.42 -1.93 -1.21
CA VAL A 78 -19.64 -1.39 -0.60
C VAL A 78 -19.52 -1.29 0.92
N GLY A 79 -18.40 -1.70 1.48
CA GLY A 79 -18.13 -1.69 2.91
C GLY A 79 -18.37 -0.33 3.55
N THR A 80 -19.12 -0.31 4.65
CA THR A 80 -19.45 0.92 5.35
C THR A 80 -18.33 1.38 6.27
N ARG A 81 -17.35 0.51 6.58
CA ARG A 81 -16.26 0.79 7.52
C ARG A 81 -14.90 0.69 6.82
N PRO A 82 -13.94 1.54 7.18
CA PRO A 82 -12.55 1.37 6.76
C PRO A 82 -11.97 0.08 7.36
N LEU A 83 -11.06 -0.55 6.61
CA LEU A 83 -10.34 -1.75 7.01
C LEU A 83 -8.82 -1.50 6.98
N ALA A 84 -8.10 -2.11 7.89
CA ALA A 84 -6.67 -2.39 7.75
C ALA A 84 -6.53 -3.69 6.95
N ILE A 85 -6.14 -3.58 5.68
CA ILE A 85 -6.02 -4.72 4.77
C ILE A 85 -4.57 -5.17 4.73
N VAL A 86 -4.35 -6.44 4.96
CA VAL A 86 -3.05 -7.10 5.06
C VAL A 86 -2.87 -8.06 3.92
N GLY A 87 -1.73 -7.98 3.25
CA GLY A 87 -1.25 -9.00 2.33
C GLY A 87 -0.15 -9.83 2.98
N GLY A 88 -0.36 -11.14 3.02
CA GLY A 88 0.56 -12.14 3.53
C GLY A 88 1.25 -12.95 2.43
N ASN A 89 1.65 -14.18 2.77
CA ASN A 89 2.32 -15.06 1.80
C ASN A 89 1.39 -15.54 0.70
N CYS A 90 0.15 -15.91 1.04
CA CYS A 90 -0.85 -16.35 0.05
C CYS A 90 -2.25 -15.88 0.44
N SER A 91 -2.41 -14.93 1.34
CA SER A 91 -3.71 -14.48 1.81
C SER A 91 -3.83 -12.97 1.89
N LEU A 92 -5.08 -12.52 1.83
CA LEU A 92 -5.52 -11.17 2.11
C LEU A 92 -6.49 -11.21 3.28
N GLN A 93 -6.29 -10.35 4.26
CA GLN A 93 -7.18 -10.20 5.42
C GLN A 93 -7.49 -8.73 5.66
N GLY A 94 -8.71 -8.42 6.06
CA GLY A 94 -9.11 -7.05 6.39
C GLY A 94 -9.71 -6.99 7.77
N PHE A 95 -9.16 -6.13 8.62
CA PHE A 95 -9.57 -5.93 10.01
C PHE A 95 -10.22 -4.56 10.18
N ASP A 96 -11.38 -4.52 10.82
CA ASP A 96 -12.01 -3.27 11.21
C ASP A 96 -11.36 -2.64 12.45
N TYR A 97 -11.84 -1.48 12.88
CA TYR A 97 -11.33 -0.77 14.07
C TYR A 97 -11.38 -1.60 15.36
N GLU A 98 -12.35 -2.51 15.47
CA GLU A 98 -12.53 -3.39 16.64
C GLU A 98 -11.67 -4.66 16.54
N GLY A 99 -10.99 -4.85 15.40
CA GLY A 99 -10.19 -6.03 15.10
C GLY A 99 -11.02 -7.26 14.67
N ASN A 100 -12.27 -7.06 14.22
CA ASN A 100 -12.98 -8.11 13.52
C ASN A 100 -12.44 -8.25 12.10
N ASP A 101 -12.51 -9.43 11.52
CA ASP A 101 -12.00 -9.80 10.21
C ASP A 101 -13.10 -10.04 9.16
N PRO A 102 -13.84 -8.99 8.73
CA PRO A 102 -14.94 -9.12 7.79
C PRO A 102 -14.50 -9.47 6.36
N PHE A 103 -13.22 -9.42 6.05
CA PHE A 103 -12.67 -9.69 4.73
C PHE A 103 -11.53 -10.71 4.82
N TRP A 104 -11.64 -11.79 4.06
CA TRP A 104 -10.58 -12.78 3.90
C TRP A 104 -10.68 -13.43 2.52
N THR A 105 -9.55 -13.55 1.82
CA THR A 105 -9.44 -14.29 0.57
C THR A 105 -8.01 -14.77 0.36
N VAL A 106 -7.78 -15.57 -0.69
CA VAL A 106 -6.46 -16.12 -1.03
C VAL A 106 -5.92 -15.52 -2.33
N THR A 107 -4.61 -15.50 -2.42
CA THR A 107 -3.85 -15.14 -3.64
C THR A 107 -2.98 -16.31 -4.09
N GLY A 108 -2.34 -16.17 -5.26
CA GLY A 108 -1.48 -17.22 -5.81
C GLY A 108 -0.11 -17.36 -5.15
N ASP A 109 0.42 -16.26 -4.57
CA ASP A 109 1.77 -16.20 -3.98
C ASP A 109 1.89 -14.98 -3.06
N ASN A 110 3.11 -14.73 -2.55
CA ASN A 110 3.43 -13.61 -1.69
C ASN A 110 2.90 -12.27 -2.21
N VAL A 111 2.13 -11.61 -1.38
CA VAL A 111 1.63 -10.26 -1.65
C VAL A 111 2.73 -9.26 -1.33
N THR A 112 3.10 -8.47 -2.32
CA THR A 112 4.18 -7.48 -2.22
C THR A 112 3.68 -6.06 -2.07
N SER A 113 2.51 -5.77 -2.64
CA SER A 113 1.93 -4.42 -2.62
C SER A 113 0.42 -4.43 -2.72
N LEU A 114 -0.21 -3.49 -2.03
CA LEU A 114 -1.66 -3.29 -1.98
C LEU A 114 -2.00 -1.84 -2.28
N VAL A 115 -3.04 -1.62 -3.08
CA VAL A 115 -3.58 -0.30 -3.38
C VAL A 115 -5.10 -0.33 -3.40
N LEU A 116 -5.73 0.59 -2.70
CA LEU A 116 -7.16 0.88 -2.80
C LEU A 116 -7.39 2.06 -3.73
N THR A 117 -8.21 1.87 -4.75
CA THR A 117 -8.58 2.93 -5.72
C THR A 117 -9.91 2.59 -6.38
N ASP A 118 -10.62 3.62 -6.85
CA ASP A 118 -11.82 3.47 -7.69
C ASP A 118 -11.41 3.05 -9.12
N TYR A 119 -11.00 1.78 -9.25
CA TYR A 119 -10.54 1.19 -10.51
C TYR A 119 -11.65 1.14 -11.56
N SER A 120 -12.87 0.82 -11.15
CA SER A 120 -14.02 0.69 -12.03
C SER A 120 -14.68 2.05 -12.37
N LYS A 121 -14.28 3.13 -11.70
CA LYS A 121 -14.86 4.49 -11.83
C LYS A 121 -16.34 4.50 -11.47
N ASN A 122 -16.71 3.80 -10.41
CA ASN A 122 -18.06 3.66 -9.92
C ASN A 122 -18.29 4.33 -8.55
N GLY A 123 -17.29 5.05 -8.04
CA GLY A 123 -17.29 5.72 -6.75
C GLY A 123 -16.98 4.80 -5.56
N LYS A 124 -16.51 3.58 -5.81
CA LYS A 124 -16.12 2.59 -4.78
C LYS A 124 -14.71 2.13 -5.06
N ASN A 125 -13.94 1.89 -4.00
CA ASN A 125 -12.60 1.36 -4.18
C ASN A 125 -12.64 -0.15 -4.37
N GLU A 126 -11.86 -0.61 -5.33
CA GLU A 126 -11.38 -1.97 -5.47
C GLU A 126 -9.97 -2.08 -4.89
N LEU A 127 -9.57 -3.31 -4.55
CA LEU A 127 -8.24 -3.61 -4.06
C LEU A 127 -7.38 -4.14 -5.20
N ILE A 128 -6.32 -3.42 -5.55
CA ILE A 128 -5.30 -3.87 -6.50
C ILE A 128 -4.18 -4.53 -5.70
N VAL A 129 -3.84 -5.75 -6.09
CA VAL A 129 -2.88 -6.62 -5.40
C VAL A 129 -1.76 -6.99 -6.36
N GLY A 130 -0.52 -6.71 -5.98
CA GLY A 130 0.68 -7.18 -6.66
C GLY A 130 1.29 -8.35 -5.91
N SER A 131 1.72 -9.37 -6.64
CA SER A 131 2.27 -10.60 -6.06
C SER A 131 3.56 -11.04 -6.74
N GLU A 132 4.28 -11.97 -6.11
CA GLU A 132 5.52 -12.55 -6.65
C GLU A 132 5.28 -13.53 -7.81
N ASP A 133 4.04 -14.00 -8.01
CA ASP A 133 3.62 -14.86 -9.12
C ASP A 133 3.43 -14.11 -10.46
N TYR A 134 3.90 -12.86 -10.53
CA TYR A 134 3.86 -11.98 -11.71
C TYR A 134 2.46 -11.46 -12.05
N GLU A 135 1.51 -11.64 -11.15
CA GLU A 135 0.12 -11.21 -11.36
C GLU A 135 -0.20 -9.91 -10.61
N ILE A 136 -0.95 -9.05 -11.30
CA ILE A 136 -1.68 -7.94 -10.69
C ILE A 136 -3.15 -8.32 -10.71
N ARG A 137 -3.74 -8.53 -9.54
CA ARG A 137 -5.15 -8.88 -9.38
C ARG A 137 -5.94 -7.70 -8.84
N VAL A 138 -7.14 -7.53 -9.35
CA VAL A 138 -8.09 -6.52 -8.86
C VAL A 138 -9.27 -7.24 -8.23
N PHE A 139 -9.49 -6.96 -6.96
CA PHE A 139 -10.59 -7.53 -6.18
C PHE A 139 -11.70 -6.47 -5.99
N ALA A 140 -12.93 -6.86 -6.32
CA ALA A 140 -14.13 -6.18 -5.89
C ALA A 140 -14.74 -7.03 -4.76
N ASP A 141 -14.71 -6.50 -3.55
CA ASP A 141 -15.00 -7.28 -2.35
C ASP A 141 -14.07 -8.52 -2.29
N ASP A 142 -14.57 -9.73 -2.31
CA ASP A 142 -13.81 -10.99 -2.28
C ASP A 142 -13.63 -11.65 -3.66
N GLU A 143 -14.17 -11.05 -4.73
CA GLU A 143 -14.10 -11.59 -6.09
C GLU A 143 -13.00 -10.92 -6.93
N ILE A 144 -12.25 -11.72 -7.68
CA ILE A 144 -11.30 -11.22 -8.68
C ILE A 144 -12.06 -10.78 -9.92
N ILE A 145 -12.04 -9.48 -10.21
CA ILE A 145 -12.69 -8.90 -11.40
C ILE A 145 -11.72 -8.71 -12.57
N THR A 146 -10.41 -8.69 -12.31
CA THR A 146 -9.37 -8.51 -13.33
C THR A 146 -8.08 -9.16 -12.88
N GLU A 147 -7.39 -9.82 -13.82
CA GLU A 147 -6.01 -10.30 -13.67
C GLU A 147 -5.16 -9.78 -14.85
N ILE A 148 -3.95 -9.33 -14.52
CA ILE A 148 -2.95 -8.85 -15.48
C ILE A 148 -1.66 -9.59 -15.21
N THR A 149 -1.20 -10.41 -16.19
CA THR A 149 0.08 -11.11 -16.11
C THR A 149 1.21 -10.19 -16.58
N GLU A 150 2.21 -9.99 -15.75
CA GLU A 150 3.44 -9.27 -16.07
C GLU A 150 4.62 -10.21 -16.36
N THR A 151 5.76 -9.63 -16.66
CA THR A 151 6.95 -10.39 -17.09
C THR A 151 7.88 -10.74 -15.92
N GLU A 152 7.57 -10.28 -14.73
CA GLU A 152 8.37 -10.44 -13.52
C GLU A 152 7.54 -10.10 -12.28
N ALA A 153 8.02 -10.48 -11.10
CA ALA A 153 7.38 -10.20 -9.82
C ALA A 153 7.03 -8.72 -9.66
N VAL A 154 5.82 -8.44 -9.23
CA VAL A 154 5.37 -7.09 -8.91
C VAL A 154 5.99 -6.69 -7.57
N THR A 155 6.68 -5.57 -7.51
CA THR A 155 7.35 -5.11 -6.28
C THR A 155 6.63 -3.96 -5.60
N ASN A 156 6.02 -3.08 -6.38
CA ASN A 156 5.28 -1.94 -5.85
C ASN A 156 4.09 -1.60 -6.74
N LEU A 157 3.03 -1.10 -6.10
CA LEU A 157 1.87 -0.50 -6.71
C LEU A 157 1.59 0.87 -6.09
N THR A 158 1.01 1.79 -6.83
CA THR A 158 0.52 3.07 -6.32
C THR A 158 -0.73 3.53 -7.07
N ALA A 159 -1.72 4.04 -6.36
CA ALA A 159 -2.87 4.69 -7.01
C ALA A 159 -2.41 6.00 -7.64
N VAL A 160 -2.81 6.27 -8.86
CA VAL A 160 -2.59 7.56 -9.51
C VAL A 160 -3.87 8.38 -9.43
N GLN A 161 -4.58 8.55 -10.51
CA GLN A 161 -5.89 9.23 -10.52
C GLN A 161 -6.80 8.62 -11.59
N ASP A 162 -8.09 8.85 -11.47
CA ASP A 162 -9.09 8.36 -12.44
C ASP A 162 -9.02 6.83 -12.68
N GLY A 163 -8.81 6.05 -11.61
CA GLY A 163 -8.70 4.58 -11.68
C GLY A 163 -7.41 4.06 -12.32
N ARG A 164 -6.45 4.95 -12.64
CA ARG A 164 -5.12 4.55 -13.07
C ARG A 164 -4.26 4.16 -11.89
N PHE A 165 -3.32 3.26 -12.12
CA PHE A 165 -2.34 2.85 -11.13
C PHE A 165 -0.95 2.66 -11.74
N GLY A 166 0.05 3.05 -10.97
CA GLY A 166 1.46 2.79 -11.28
C GLY A 166 1.90 1.45 -10.74
N TYR A 167 2.82 0.80 -11.45
CA TYR A 167 3.41 -0.48 -11.03
C TYR A 167 4.91 -0.50 -11.24
N ALA A 168 5.60 -1.29 -10.44
CA ALA A 168 7.01 -1.60 -10.59
C ALA A 168 7.25 -3.11 -10.49
N LEU A 169 8.20 -3.61 -11.30
CA LEU A 169 8.58 -5.01 -11.34
C LEU A 169 10.04 -5.20 -10.88
N ALA A 170 10.37 -6.39 -10.41
CA ALA A 170 11.69 -6.75 -9.92
C ALA A 170 12.81 -6.58 -10.95
N ASN A 171 12.48 -6.61 -12.24
CA ASN A 171 13.44 -6.43 -13.34
C ASN A 171 13.70 -4.97 -13.73
N GLY A 172 13.24 -3.99 -12.94
CA GLY A 172 13.42 -2.55 -13.23
C GLY A 172 12.42 -1.97 -14.23
N THR A 173 11.33 -2.68 -14.52
CA THR A 173 10.20 -2.13 -15.29
C THR A 173 9.33 -1.29 -14.37
N VAL A 174 8.91 -0.12 -14.86
CA VAL A 174 7.93 0.77 -14.21
C VAL A 174 6.96 1.25 -15.29
N GLY A 175 5.68 1.38 -14.95
CA GLY A 175 4.68 1.84 -15.89
C GLY A 175 3.36 2.22 -15.23
N VAL A 176 2.39 2.57 -16.06
CA VAL A 176 1.03 2.94 -15.66
C VAL A 176 0.02 2.13 -16.45
N TYR A 177 -0.99 1.64 -15.75
CA TYR A 177 -2.19 1.03 -16.30
C TYR A 177 -3.43 1.90 -16.06
N GLU A 178 -4.34 1.87 -17.01
CA GLU A 178 -5.75 2.17 -16.83
C GLU A 178 -6.54 0.91 -17.15
N LYS A 179 -7.18 0.34 -16.15
CA LYS A 179 -7.77 -1.01 -16.28
C LYS A 179 -6.71 -1.99 -16.78
N THR A 180 -6.99 -2.71 -17.85
CA THR A 180 -6.05 -3.66 -18.49
C THR A 180 -5.19 -3.02 -19.58
N THR A 181 -5.39 -1.73 -19.87
CA THR A 181 -4.65 -1.02 -20.91
C THR A 181 -3.39 -0.40 -20.31
N ARG A 182 -2.24 -0.85 -20.77
CA ARG A 182 -0.95 -0.24 -20.41
C ARG A 182 -0.77 1.04 -21.20
N TRP A 183 -0.72 2.19 -20.51
CA TRP A 183 -0.50 3.49 -21.12
C TRP A 183 0.93 3.66 -21.57
N TRP A 184 1.87 3.35 -20.68
CA TRP A 184 3.29 3.35 -20.98
C TRP A 184 4.05 2.44 -20.02
N ARG A 185 5.26 2.10 -20.40
CA ARG A 185 6.25 1.46 -19.54
C ARG A 185 7.66 1.89 -19.94
N ILE A 186 8.52 1.91 -18.96
CA ILE A 186 9.98 2.04 -19.16
C ILE A 186 10.67 0.85 -18.51
N LYS A 187 11.88 0.55 -18.97
CA LYS A 187 12.74 -0.45 -18.36
C LYS A 187 14.08 0.20 -18.02
N SER A 188 14.50 0.06 -16.76
CA SER A 188 15.80 0.50 -16.25
C SER A 188 16.70 -0.71 -15.98
N LYS A 189 18.02 -0.48 -15.95
CA LYS A 189 18.99 -1.46 -15.42
C LYS A 189 18.95 -1.52 -13.88
N ASN A 190 18.42 -0.50 -13.25
CA ASN A 190 18.27 -0.38 -11.80
C ASN A 190 16.85 -0.79 -11.39
N GLN A 191 16.73 -1.33 -10.19
CA GLN A 191 15.43 -1.65 -9.61
C GLN A 191 14.73 -0.39 -9.08
N ALA A 192 13.42 -0.31 -9.22
CA ALA A 192 12.62 0.65 -8.51
C ALA A 192 12.51 0.21 -7.04
N THR A 193 13.02 1.02 -6.13
CA THR A 193 12.96 0.74 -4.69
C THR A 193 11.64 1.17 -4.08
N SER A 194 11.03 2.18 -4.67
CA SER A 194 9.71 2.67 -4.27
C SER A 194 9.09 3.46 -5.42
N ILE A 195 7.77 3.42 -5.51
CA ILE A 195 6.99 4.30 -6.39
C ILE A 195 5.91 5.00 -5.58
N PHE A 196 5.58 6.21 -5.97
CA PHE A 196 4.55 7.02 -5.35
C PHE A 196 3.92 7.95 -6.40
N SER A 197 2.70 8.41 -6.16
CA SER A 197 2.07 9.40 -7.04
C SER A 197 1.75 10.68 -6.28
N PHE A 198 2.08 11.80 -6.88
CA PHE A 198 1.87 13.13 -6.30
C PHE A 198 1.80 14.17 -7.42
N ASP A 199 0.95 15.18 -7.26
CA ASP A 199 0.90 16.36 -8.12
C ASP A 199 2.09 17.27 -7.76
N LEU A 200 3.20 17.12 -8.50
CA LEU A 200 4.48 17.74 -8.16
C LEU A 200 4.57 19.19 -8.63
N ASP A 201 3.92 19.54 -9.73
CA ASP A 201 3.99 20.86 -10.34
C ASP A 201 2.71 21.70 -10.10
N GLY A 202 1.69 21.12 -9.47
CA GLY A 202 0.47 21.80 -9.07
C GLY A 202 -0.53 22.00 -10.22
N ASP A 203 -0.43 21.21 -11.29
CA ASP A 203 -1.32 21.29 -12.45
C ASP A 203 -2.64 20.52 -12.27
N GLY A 204 -2.79 19.83 -11.14
CA GLY A 204 -3.95 18.98 -10.81
C GLY A 204 -3.84 17.56 -11.32
N MET A 205 -2.74 17.21 -12.01
CA MET A 205 -2.43 15.85 -12.45
C MET A 205 -1.32 15.27 -11.58
N LYS A 206 -1.40 13.99 -11.27
CA LYS A 206 -0.37 13.34 -10.45
C LYS A 206 0.71 12.72 -11.32
N GLU A 207 1.96 13.00 -11.01
CA GLU A 207 3.09 12.30 -11.59
C GLU A 207 3.33 10.95 -10.91
N LEU A 208 3.89 9.99 -11.65
CA LEU A 208 4.48 8.79 -11.08
C LEU A 208 5.93 9.09 -10.70
N ILE A 209 6.21 9.09 -9.40
CA ILE A 209 7.53 9.31 -8.83
C ILE A 209 8.19 7.98 -8.55
N THR A 210 9.41 7.77 -9.04
CA THR A 210 10.16 6.51 -8.87
C THR A 210 11.49 6.78 -8.22
N GLY A 211 11.76 6.13 -7.10
CA GLY A 211 13.09 6.01 -6.48
C GLY A 211 13.82 4.78 -7.02
N TRP A 212 15.05 4.94 -7.48
CA TRP A 212 15.85 3.89 -8.10
C TRP A 212 17.00 3.45 -7.19
N SER A 213 17.35 2.16 -7.24
CA SER A 213 18.49 1.59 -6.50
C SER A 213 19.84 2.23 -6.80
N SER A 214 19.92 3.05 -7.85
CA SER A 214 21.10 3.85 -8.19
C SER A 214 21.21 5.19 -7.45
N GLY A 215 20.30 5.50 -6.53
CA GLY A 215 20.21 6.81 -5.87
C GLY A 215 19.56 7.89 -6.75
N LYS A 216 18.96 7.52 -7.87
CA LYS A 216 18.20 8.44 -8.72
C LYS A 216 16.75 8.47 -8.30
N LEU A 217 16.13 9.63 -8.53
CA LEU A 217 14.68 9.81 -8.47
C LEU A 217 14.22 10.46 -9.77
N ASP A 218 13.17 9.96 -10.38
CA ASP A 218 12.49 10.65 -11.48
C ASP A 218 10.97 10.71 -11.24
N ALA A 219 10.35 11.77 -11.72
CA ALA A 219 8.91 11.94 -11.78
C ALA A 219 8.49 11.99 -13.25
N ARG A 220 7.44 11.27 -13.57
CA ARG A 220 6.93 11.11 -14.93
C ARG A 220 5.47 11.44 -15.01
N ASN A 221 5.08 12.13 -16.08
CA ASN A 221 3.67 12.32 -16.40
C ASN A 221 2.95 10.96 -16.48
N ASP A 222 1.82 10.85 -15.82
CA ASP A 222 1.08 9.61 -15.67
C ASP A 222 0.49 9.09 -16.99
N LYS A 223 0.25 9.97 -17.96
CA LYS A 223 -0.33 9.64 -19.28
C LYS A 223 0.72 9.34 -20.33
N SER A 224 1.74 10.18 -20.43
CA SER A 224 2.76 10.09 -21.50
C SER A 224 4.01 9.30 -21.11
N GLY A 225 4.31 9.20 -19.81
CA GLY A 225 5.56 8.63 -19.31
C GLY A 225 6.78 9.53 -19.49
N GLU A 226 6.58 10.76 -19.98
CA GLU A 226 7.66 11.74 -20.13
C GLU A 226 8.17 12.18 -18.77
N VAL A 227 9.48 12.39 -18.68
CA VAL A 227 10.13 12.85 -17.46
C VAL A 227 9.84 14.32 -17.26
N VAL A 228 9.16 14.67 -16.17
CA VAL A 228 8.88 16.04 -15.74
C VAL A 228 9.95 16.55 -14.79
N PHE A 229 10.49 15.66 -13.96
CA PHE A 229 11.49 16.01 -12.96
C PHE A 229 12.49 14.86 -12.76
N LYS A 230 13.75 15.20 -12.46
CA LYS A 230 14.79 14.20 -12.20
C LYS A 230 15.85 14.73 -11.24
N VAL A 231 16.19 13.91 -10.24
CA VAL A 231 17.31 14.17 -9.32
C VAL A 231 18.29 13.00 -9.39
N CYS A 232 19.58 13.32 -9.33
CA CYS A 232 20.65 12.35 -9.13
C CYS A 232 21.37 12.76 -7.84
N LEU A 233 21.36 11.88 -6.85
CA LEU A 233 22.13 12.03 -5.62
C LEU A 233 23.51 11.42 -5.77
#